data_3eaad48919d8d126693a7a40fb413d4c
#
_entry.id   3eaad48919d8d126693a7a40fb413d4c
#
_cell.length_a   1.000
_cell.length_b   1.000
_cell.length_c   1.000
_cell.angle_alpha   90.00
_cell.angle_beta   90.00
_cell.angle_gamma   90.00
#
_symmetry.space_group_name_H-M   'P 1'
#
loop_
_entity.id
_entity.type
_entity.pdbx_description
1 polymer ?
#
loop_
_entity_poly.entity_id
_entity_poly.type
_entity_poly.pdbx_seq_one_letter_code
_entity_poly.pdbx_strand_id
1 'polypeptide(L)'
;QHDPDEIPRFIAAFEAARPELVIGQRDFARMPPVRRLSNTLGGAALALALGRGVPDNQSGYRLIGRTLMRALLDSDESGFEFEVEMIARCIALGLPVSSVPIATIYDGAPSHIRPLHHLREFARVTRKARRIARGQDG
;
A
#
# COMPACT_ATOMS: atom_id res chain seq x y z
N GLN A 1 3.14 1.77 15.87
CA GLN A 1 4.22 1.85 14.85
C GLN A 1 4.13 3.09 13.95
N HIS A 2 3.05 3.86 14.02
CA HIS A 2 2.88 5.12 13.30
C HIS A 2 2.73 6.27 14.29
N ASP A 3 3.37 7.38 14.00
CA ASP A 3 3.34 8.57 14.83
C ASP A 3 2.08 9.38 14.55
N PRO A 4 1.18 9.58 15.54
CA PRO A 4 -0.02 10.40 15.37
C PRO A 4 0.29 11.86 14.98
N ASP A 5 1.42 12.38 15.37
CA ASP A 5 1.85 13.75 15.06
C ASP A 5 2.12 13.97 13.56
N GLU A 6 2.15 12.89 12.78
CA GLU A 6 2.28 12.95 11.32
C GLU A 6 0.93 13.10 10.59
N ILE A 7 -0.23 12.93 11.27
CA ILE A 7 -1.57 13.10 10.67
C ILE A 7 -1.74 14.45 9.95
N PRO A 8 -1.28 15.59 10.50
CA PRO A 8 -1.39 16.87 9.81
C PRO A 8 -0.75 16.90 8.43
N ARG A 9 0.33 16.12 8.19
CA ARG A 9 0.98 16.03 6.88
C ARG A 9 0.09 15.34 5.84
N PHE A 10 -0.66 14.31 6.25
CA PHE A 10 -1.63 13.64 5.37
C PHE A 10 -2.79 14.57 5.01
N ILE A 11 -3.28 15.34 5.99
CA ILE A 11 -4.34 16.32 5.79
C ILE A 11 -3.87 17.40 4.81
N ALA A 12 -2.68 17.97 5.03
CA ALA A 12 -2.11 18.97 4.15
C ALA A 12 -1.92 18.47 2.71
N ALA A 13 -1.43 17.23 2.54
CA ALA A 13 -1.30 16.60 1.23
C ALA A 13 -2.66 16.41 0.54
N PHE A 14 -3.68 16.01 1.32
CA PHE A 14 -5.05 15.89 0.81
C PHE A 14 -5.63 17.25 0.40
N GLU A 15 -5.46 18.29 1.20
CA GLU A 15 -5.98 19.63 0.92
C GLU A 15 -5.33 20.23 -0.33
N ALA A 16 -4.03 20.01 -0.51
CA ALA A 16 -3.27 20.58 -1.62
C ALA A 16 -3.63 19.97 -3.00
N ALA A 17 -3.85 18.66 -3.07
CA ALA A 17 -3.99 17.95 -4.35
C ALA A 17 -5.25 17.07 -4.45
N ARG A 18 -6.05 16.96 -3.40
CA ARG A 18 -7.26 16.13 -3.31
C ARG A 18 -7.05 14.69 -3.83
N PRO A 19 -5.97 13.99 -3.45
CA PRO A 19 -5.79 12.60 -3.82
C PRO A 19 -6.84 11.72 -3.14
N GLU A 20 -7.22 10.63 -3.78
CA GLU A 20 -8.13 9.65 -3.17
C GLU A 20 -7.38 8.61 -2.32
N LEU A 21 -6.05 8.56 -2.44
CA LEU A 21 -5.18 7.76 -1.58
C LEU A 21 -3.87 8.49 -1.28
N VAL A 22 -3.60 8.70 0.01
CA VAL A 22 -2.28 9.18 0.50
C VAL A 22 -1.62 8.05 1.27
N ILE A 23 -0.40 7.68 0.91
CA ILE A 23 0.35 6.59 1.54
C ILE A 23 1.53 7.18 2.31
N GLY A 24 1.68 6.80 3.58
CA GLY A 24 2.87 7.12 4.37
C GLY A 24 4.08 6.36 3.86
N GLN A 25 5.07 7.07 3.35
CA GLN A 25 6.29 6.50 2.77
C GLN A 25 7.40 6.44 3.81
N ARG A 26 7.81 5.24 4.19
CA ARG A 26 8.92 4.99 5.11
C ARG A 26 10.27 5.14 4.39
N ASP A 27 11.30 5.51 5.14
CA ASP A 27 12.67 5.49 4.64
C ASP A 27 13.22 4.06 4.67
N PHE A 28 13.34 3.43 3.51
CA PHE A 28 13.84 2.06 3.37
C PHE A 28 15.33 1.94 3.75
N ALA A 29 16.10 3.03 3.73
CA ALA A 29 17.48 3.00 4.18
C ALA A 29 17.61 2.72 5.69
N ARG A 30 16.58 3.08 6.46
CA ARG A 30 16.49 2.86 7.91
C ARG A 30 15.89 1.50 8.28
N MET A 31 15.50 0.69 7.30
CA MET A 31 14.95 -0.65 7.56
C MET A 31 16.05 -1.69 7.76
N PRO A 32 15.80 -2.73 8.58
CA PRO A 32 16.65 -3.91 8.61
C PRO A 32 16.84 -4.51 7.20
N PRO A 33 18.05 -5.00 6.83
CA PRO A 33 18.37 -5.39 5.44
C PRO A 33 17.39 -6.41 4.84
N VAL A 34 16.94 -7.40 5.61
CA VAL A 34 15.99 -8.43 5.17
C VAL A 34 14.63 -7.80 4.83
N ARG A 35 14.14 -6.90 5.67
CA ARG A 35 12.86 -6.19 5.42
C ARG A 35 12.98 -5.24 4.23
N ARG A 36 14.10 -4.53 4.12
CA ARG A 36 14.38 -3.67 2.97
C ARG A 36 14.33 -4.46 1.67
N LEU A 37 15.00 -5.62 1.62
CA LEU A 37 15.02 -6.48 0.43
C LEU A 37 13.61 -6.98 0.10
N SER A 38 12.87 -7.53 1.07
CA SER A 38 11.52 -8.05 0.83
C SER A 38 10.54 -6.96 0.41
N ASN A 39 10.61 -5.75 1.01
CA ASN A 39 9.75 -4.63 0.64
C ASN A 39 10.08 -4.13 -0.78
N THR A 40 11.36 -4.06 -1.13
CA THR A 40 11.80 -3.65 -2.47
C THR A 40 11.33 -4.64 -3.54
N LEU A 41 11.52 -5.95 -3.31
CA LEU A 41 11.09 -6.99 -4.26
C LEU A 41 9.56 -7.04 -4.37
N GLY A 42 8.85 -6.96 -3.24
CA GLY A 42 7.40 -6.91 -3.21
C GLY A 42 6.85 -5.67 -3.93
N GLY A 43 7.45 -4.52 -3.70
CA GLY A 43 7.09 -3.27 -4.39
C GLY A 43 7.31 -3.36 -5.90
N ALA A 44 8.43 -3.92 -6.35
CA ALA A 44 8.73 -4.11 -7.77
C ALA A 44 7.76 -5.07 -8.44
N ALA A 45 7.44 -6.20 -7.80
CA ALA A 45 6.49 -7.17 -8.33
C ALA A 45 5.07 -6.59 -8.44
N LEU A 46 4.62 -5.82 -7.44
CA LEU A 46 3.34 -5.14 -7.50
C LEU A 46 3.32 -4.04 -8.57
N ALA A 47 4.40 -3.26 -8.71
CA ALA A 47 4.53 -2.25 -9.75
C ALA A 47 4.42 -2.85 -11.16
N LEU A 48 5.04 -4.01 -11.39
CA LEU A 48 4.91 -4.75 -12.64
C LEU A 48 3.47 -5.24 -12.89
N ALA A 49 2.80 -5.71 -11.85
CA ALA A 49 1.42 -6.18 -11.93
C ALA A 49 0.43 -5.06 -12.26
N LEU A 50 0.62 -3.91 -11.62
CA LEU A 50 -0.25 -2.74 -11.77
C LEU A 50 0.11 -1.85 -12.97
N GLY A 51 1.28 -2.07 -13.61
CA GLY A 51 1.81 -1.20 -14.66
C GLY A 51 2.25 0.18 -14.14
N ARG A 52 2.31 0.36 -12.84
CA ARG A 52 2.63 1.64 -12.17
C ARG A 52 3.31 1.41 -10.83
N GLY A 53 4.37 2.17 -10.56
CA GLY A 53 5.02 2.18 -9.23
C GLY A 53 4.17 2.90 -8.20
N VAL A 54 4.10 2.32 -6.99
CA VAL A 54 3.48 2.94 -5.81
C VAL A 54 4.50 2.95 -4.69
N PRO A 55 4.87 4.13 -4.18
CA PRO A 55 5.81 4.22 -3.06
C PRO A 55 5.26 3.50 -1.83
N ASP A 56 6.11 2.69 -1.20
CA ASP A 56 5.80 1.95 0.04
C ASP A 56 4.39 1.34 0.12
N ASN A 57 4.06 0.52 -0.87
CA ASN A 57 2.78 -0.18 -0.96
C ASN A 57 2.45 -1.09 0.23
N GLN A 58 3.40 -1.31 1.13
CA GLN A 58 3.26 -2.12 2.35
C GLN A 58 3.08 -1.27 3.61
N SER A 59 3.00 0.06 3.49
CA SER A 59 2.67 0.93 4.60
C SER A 59 1.17 0.91 4.86
N GLY A 60 0.77 0.60 6.09
CA GLY A 60 -0.63 0.68 6.55
C GLY A 60 -1.07 2.08 6.94
N TYR A 61 -0.15 3.08 6.97
CA TYR A 61 -0.50 4.45 7.31
C TYR A 61 -1.03 5.18 6.08
N ARG A 62 -2.34 5.31 5.99
CA ARG A 62 -3.04 5.80 4.80
C ARG A 62 -4.15 6.78 5.14
N LEU A 63 -4.35 7.76 4.27
CA LEU A 63 -5.57 8.55 4.21
C LEU A 63 -6.33 8.13 2.94
N ILE A 64 -7.62 7.84 3.09
CA ILE A 64 -8.47 7.33 2.01
C ILE A 64 -9.55 8.36 1.74
N GLY A 65 -9.67 8.80 0.50
CA GLY A 65 -10.72 9.69 0.04
C GLY A 65 -12.08 8.97 -0.05
N ARG A 66 -13.13 9.76 -0.12
CA ARG A 66 -14.51 9.24 -0.08
C ARG A 66 -14.86 8.36 -1.28
N THR A 67 -14.36 8.70 -2.46
CA THR A 67 -14.64 7.95 -3.69
C THR A 67 -14.03 6.56 -3.62
N LEU A 68 -12.77 6.47 -3.22
CA LEU A 68 -12.10 5.19 -3.04
C LEU A 68 -12.72 4.38 -1.91
N MET A 69 -13.08 5.02 -0.80
CA MET A 69 -13.74 4.35 0.34
C MET A 69 -15.04 3.68 -0.09
N ARG A 70 -15.87 4.36 -0.89
CA ARG A 70 -17.12 3.78 -1.43
C ARG A 70 -16.85 2.58 -2.34
N ALA A 71 -15.80 2.63 -3.16
CA ALA A 71 -15.43 1.54 -4.04
C ALA A 71 -14.91 0.30 -3.28
N LEU A 72 -14.58 0.44 -2.00
CA LEU A 72 -14.08 -0.64 -1.15
C LEU A 72 -15.14 -1.26 -0.23
N LEU A 73 -16.36 -0.72 -0.20
CA LEU A 73 -17.40 -1.21 0.72
C LEU A 73 -17.80 -2.66 0.49
N ASP A 74 -17.72 -3.13 -0.75
CA ASP A 74 -18.07 -4.51 -1.14
C ASP A 74 -16.84 -5.44 -1.18
N SER A 75 -15.72 -5.04 -0.58
CA SER A 75 -14.53 -5.88 -0.50
C SER A 75 -14.65 -6.90 0.62
N ASP A 76 -14.46 -8.18 0.30
CA ASP A 76 -14.38 -9.29 1.27
C ASP A 76 -12.95 -9.50 1.80
N GLU A 77 -11.98 -8.71 1.35
CA GLU A 77 -10.58 -8.87 1.74
C GLU A 77 -10.27 -8.18 3.09
N SER A 78 -9.24 -8.69 3.75
CA SER A 78 -8.76 -8.14 5.03
C SER A 78 -7.23 -8.10 5.07
N GLY A 79 -6.67 -7.39 6.04
CA GLY A 79 -5.22 -7.34 6.25
C GLY A 79 -4.46 -6.83 5.02
N PHE A 80 -3.38 -7.51 4.69
CA PHE A 80 -2.49 -7.13 3.59
C PHE A 80 -3.18 -7.19 2.21
N GLU A 81 -4.07 -8.15 2.00
CA GLU A 81 -4.84 -8.31 0.77
C GLU A 81 -5.71 -7.08 0.50
N PHE A 82 -6.38 -6.59 1.54
CA PHE A 82 -7.19 -5.36 1.46
C PHE A 82 -6.33 -4.14 1.13
N GLU A 83 -5.13 -4.04 1.71
CA GLU A 83 -4.21 -2.94 1.42
C GLU A 83 -3.76 -2.90 -0.04
N VAL A 84 -3.53 -4.07 -0.64
CA VAL A 84 -3.15 -4.19 -2.06
C VAL A 84 -4.35 -3.96 -2.97
N GLU A 85 -5.53 -4.48 -2.63
CA GLU A 85 -6.76 -4.25 -3.38
C GLU A 85 -7.11 -2.75 -3.44
N MET A 86 -6.97 -2.04 -2.32
CA MET A 86 -7.18 -0.59 -2.25
C MET A 86 -6.34 0.15 -3.30
N ILE A 87 -5.05 -0.18 -3.42
CA ILE A 87 -4.16 0.42 -4.42
C ILE A 87 -4.63 0.05 -5.83
N ALA A 88 -4.95 -1.22 -6.06
CA ALA A 88 -5.39 -1.70 -7.37
C ALA A 88 -6.69 -1.03 -7.83
N ARG A 89 -7.69 -0.91 -6.95
CA ARG A 89 -8.96 -0.21 -7.25
C ARG A 89 -8.74 1.29 -7.50
N CYS A 90 -7.88 1.93 -6.69
CA CYS A 90 -7.52 3.34 -6.91
C CYS A 90 -6.94 3.56 -8.31
N ILE A 91 -6.05 2.67 -8.76
CA ILE A 91 -5.44 2.72 -10.10
C ILE A 91 -6.47 2.40 -11.19
N ALA A 92 -7.29 1.35 -11.02
CA ALA A 92 -8.32 0.94 -11.98
C ALA A 92 -9.34 2.05 -12.26
N LEU A 93 -9.69 2.81 -11.22
CA LEU A 93 -10.62 3.95 -11.31
C LEU A 93 -9.93 5.25 -11.78
N GLY A 94 -8.63 5.23 -12.07
CA GLY A 94 -7.88 6.42 -12.46
C GLY A 94 -7.80 7.49 -11.37
N LEU A 95 -7.97 7.10 -10.10
CA LEU A 95 -7.98 8.04 -8.98
C LEU A 95 -6.55 8.47 -8.60
N PRO A 96 -6.38 9.74 -8.17
CA PRO A 96 -5.05 10.26 -7.83
C PRO A 96 -4.50 9.63 -6.54
N VAL A 97 -3.23 9.23 -6.60
CA VAL A 97 -2.45 8.71 -5.47
C VAL A 97 -1.30 9.64 -5.17
N SER A 98 -1.07 9.92 -3.90
CA SER A 98 0.11 10.66 -3.42
C SER A 98 0.77 9.94 -2.25
N SER A 99 1.92 10.42 -1.82
CA SER A 99 2.62 9.91 -0.64
C SER A 99 3.17 11.05 0.21
N VAL A 100 3.33 10.80 1.51
CA VAL A 100 4.00 11.69 2.45
C VAL A 100 5.10 10.93 3.18
N PRO A 101 6.29 11.51 3.38
CA PRO A 101 7.32 10.89 4.19
C PRO A 101 6.86 10.72 5.64
N ILE A 102 7.10 9.54 6.21
CA ILE A 102 6.80 9.22 7.61
C ILE A 102 8.01 8.63 8.31
N ALA A 103 8.01 8.68 9.65
CA ALA A 103 9.03 8.05 10.46
C ALA A 103 9.02 6.53 10.25
N THR A 104 10.22 5.96 10.21
CA THR A 104 10.43 4.51 10.15
C THR A 104 10.70 4.01 11.55
N ILE A 105 9.63 3.59 12.27
CA ILE A 105 9.71 3.16 13.66
C ILE A 105 9.74 1.64 13.72
N TYR A 106 10.77 1.08 14.37
CA TYR A 106 10.89 -0.35 14.65
C TYR A 106 11.14 -0.56 16.15
N ASP A 107 10.15 -1.07 16.85
CA ASP A 107 10.21 -1.34 18.30
C ASP A 107 10.84 -2.70 18.63
N GLY A 108 11.73 -3.22 17.78
CA GLY A 108 12.42 -4.49 18.02
C GLY A 108 11.52 -5.75 18.02
N ALA A 109 10.25 -5.63 17.70
CA ALA A 109 9.34 -6.76 17.67
C ALA A 109 9.80 -7.81 16.64
N PRO A 110 9.91 -9.10 17.03
CA PRO A 110 10.33 -10.16 16.12
C PRO A 110 9.36 -10.27 14.94
N SER A 111 9.91 -10.33 13.73
CA SER A 111 9.11 -10.56 12.52
C SER A 111 8.69 -12.03 12.46
N HIS A 112 7.40 -12.31 12.61
CA HIS A 112 6.82 -13.65 12.43
C HIS A 112 6.60 -14.01 10.94
N ILE A 113 7.45 -13.51 10.06
CA ILE A 113 7.34 -13.77 8.62
C ILE A 113 7.69 -15.23 8.35
N ARG A 114 6.73 -16.03 7.85
CA ARG A 114 6.95 -17.37 7.28
C ARG A 114 7.20 -17.21 5.77
N PRO A 115 8.45 -17.30 5.27
CA PRO A 115 8.78 -16.82 3.92
C PRO A 115 7.99 -17.49 2.78
N LEU A 116 7.81 -18.82 2.86
CA LEU A 116 7.13 -19.59 1.79
C LEU A 116 5.62 -19.39 1.75
N HIS A 117 4.98 -19.20 2.91
CA HIS A 117 3.55 -18.90 3.00
C HIS A 117 3.26 -17.51 2.41
N HIS A 118 4.03 -16.53 2.84
CA HIS A 118 3.92 -15.17 2.33
C HIS A 118 4.18 -15.03 0.82
N LEU A 119 5.06 -15.84 0.25
CA LEU A 119 5.33 -15.81 -1.19
C LEU A 119 4.10 -16.26 -2.01
N ARG A 120 3.40 -17.30 -1.58
CA ARG A 120 2.17 -17.78 -2.23
C ARG A 120 1.02 -16.78 -2.10
N GLU A 121 0.81 -16.26 -0.90
CA GLU A 121 -0.17 -15.21 -0.61
C GLU A 121 0.12 -13.96 -1.46
N PHE A 122 1.37 -13.51 -1.46
CA PHE A 122 1.80 -12.36 -2.25
C PHE A 122 1.54 -12.57 -3.76
N ALA A 123 1.85 -13.76 -4.30
CA ALA A 123 1.60 -14.08 -5.71
C ALA A 123 0.10 -14.11 -6.04
N ARG A 124 -0.75 -14.58 -5.10
CA ARG A 124 -2.21 -14.57 -5.24
C ARG A 124 -2.74 -13.15 -5.30
N VAL A 125 -2.34 -12.34 -4.33
CA VAL A 125 -2.76 -10.94 -4.18
C VAL A 125 -2.29 -10.10 -5.38
N THR A 126 -1.06 -10.28 -5.81
CA THR A 126 -0.51 -9.57 -6.97
C THR A 126 -1.26 -9.91 -8.26
N ARG A 127 -1.65 -11.19 -8.45
CA ARG A 127 -2.49 -11.60 -9.59
C ARG A 127 -3.89 -10.98 -9.54
N LYS A 128 -4.53 -10.97 -8.35
CA LYS A 128 -5.83 -10.31 -8.16
C LYS A 128 -5.71 -8.81 -8.45
N ALA A 129 -4.71 -8.13 -7.88
CA ALA A 129 -4.46 -6.72 -8.12
C ALA A 129 -4.31 -6.38 -9.61
N ARG A 130 -3.62 -7.25 -10.37
CA ARG A 130 -3.47 -7.10 -11.82
C ARG A 130 -4.81 -7.20 -12.56
N ARG A 131 -5.71 -8.12 -12.16
CA ARG A 131 -7.05 -8.25 -12.76
C ARG A 131 -7.88 -7.02 -12.47
N ILE A 132 -7.94 -6.57 -11.21
CA ILE A 132 -8.63 -5.35 -10.80
C ILE A 132 -8.13 -4.14 -11.60
N ALA A 133 -6.82 -3.94 -11.66
CA ALA A 133 -6.22 -2.81 -12.37
C ALA A 133 -6.51 -2.82 -13.88
N ARG A 134 -6.88 -3.97 -14.45
CA ARG A 134 -7.27 -4.13 -15.86
C ARG A 134 -8.78 -4.10 -16.08
N GLY A 135 -9.58 -3.87 -15.03
CA GLY A 135 -11.04 -3.89 -15.12
C GLY A 135 -11.62 -5.28 -15.42
N GLN A 136 -10.91 -6.34 -15.02
CA GLN A 136 -11.30 -7.75 -15.28
C GLN A 136 -11.98 -8.41 -14.08
N ASP A 137 -12.19 -7.70 -12.98
CA ASP A 137 -13.00 -8.12 -11.84
C ASP A 137 -14.33 -7.35 -11.91
N GLY A 138 -15.29 -7.90 -12.63
CA GLY A 138 -16.69 -7.53 -12.66
C GLY A 138 -17.51 -8.72 -12.26
#